data_e0da5e2050b1449a9e37ce1b606e6e8d
#
_entry.id   e0da5e2050b1449a9e37ce1b606e6e8d
#
_cell.length_a   1.000
_cell.length_b   1.000
_cell.length_c   1.000
_cell.angle_alpha   90.00
_cell.angle_beta   90.00
_cell.angle_gamma   90.00
#
_symmetry.space_group_name_H-M   'P 1'
#
loop_
_entity.id
_entity.type
_entity.pdbx_description
1 polymer ?
#
loop_
_entity_poly.entity_id
_entity_poly.type
_entity_poly.pdbx_seq_one_letter_code
_entity_poly.pdbx_strand_id
1 'polypeptide(L)'
;MAKKTAKKLQNPFVYQGYKGPDYFCDRIEETENLISSLRNGRNVTLIAPRKMGKTGLIKHAFYQIKQQNKNAICRYVDIFSTRNQHELVELLWRTVVEEAFSRRKAVASKMPDVFLGLRPTVSPDPLTGAPSFSVSIEPVQAEHTLKGILDYLDSLQKEVYLAIDEFQQIAEYPETGTEALLRSLIQFTHHIGFVFSGSHQHLMAEMFSSPKRPFFQSTQLMGLQPLHEEIYYEFARHFFEAKGGAFDAAPFHRLYERFGGYTWYMQAVLNRLYEDEKRVETEQKVTEAILNVLDTLALQYESMVSFLTNNQFSLLKAVAKAGRVVSPQSNAFIRQYGLPGSSSVKTALDVLLAKDLVCQTPQGYIVSDRFMDLWLKRTF
;
A
#
# COMPACT_ATOMS: atom_id res chain seq x y z
N MET A 1 -25.78 8.81 22.86
CA MET A 1 -24.37 9.00 22.46
C MET A 1 -24.35 9.71 21.12
N ALA A 2 -23.89 10.96 21.10
CA ALA A 2 -23.83 11.76 19.87
C ALA A 2 -22.90 11.09 18.87
N LYS A 3 -23.38 10.83 17.65
CA LYS A 3 -22.53 10.46 16.52
C LYS A 3 -21.48 11.57 16.36
N LYS A 4 -20.19 11.28 16.64
CA LYS A 4 -19.12 12.15 16.17
C LYS A 4 -19.22 12.17 14.65
N THR A 5 -19.86 13.19 14.10
CA THR A 5 -19.80 13.50 12.67
C THR A 5 -18.32 13.69 12.33
N ALA A 6 -17.78 12.83 11.46
CA ALA A 6 -16.43 13.00 10.99
C ALA A 6 -16.31 14.41 10.40
N LYS A 7 -15.30 15.17 10.82
CA LYS A 7 -15.06 16.53 10.34
C LYS A 7 -14.88 16.45 8.83
N LYS A 8 -15.75 17.12 8.06
CA LYS A 8 -15.64 17.18 6.61
C LYS A 8 -14.30 17.82 6.27
N LEU A 9 -13.52 17.19 5.37
CA LEU A 9 -12.25 17.74 4.93
C LEU A 9 -12.51 19.00 4.11
N GLN A 10 -11.61 19.98 4.23
CA GLN A 10 -11.65 21.18 3.41
C GLN A 10 -11.25 20.88 1.97
N ASN A 11 -10.29 19.98 1.79
CA ASN A 11 -9.81 19.52 0.49
C ASN A 11 -10.26 18.07 0.26
N PRO A 12 -11.02 17.79 -0.80
CA PRO A 12 -11.57 16.46 -1.05
C PRO A 12 -10.55 15.50 -1.69
N PHE A 13 -9.48 16.01 -2.28
CA PHE A 13 -8.48 15.18 -2.96
C PHE A 13 -7.48 14.63 -1.96
N VAL A 14 -7.74 13.39 -1.53
CA VAL A 14 -6.98 12.72 -0.47
C VAL A 14 -5.95 11.77 -1.08
N TYR A 15 -4.67 12.03 -0.83
CA TYR A 15 -3.57 11.18 -1.27
C TYR A 15 -2.86 10.45 -0.10
N GLN A 16 -3.31 10.65 1.15
CA GLN A 16 -2.80 9.96 2.33
C GLN A 16 -3.93 9.25 3.09
N GLY A 17 -3.94 7.94 2.99
CA GLY A 17 -4.90 7.08 3.67
C GLY A 17 -6.31 7.14 3.05
N TYR A 18 -7.24 6.44 3.68
CA TYR A 18 -8.66 6.42 3.32
C TYR A 18 -9.47 7.28 4.31
N LYS A 19 -10.26 8.23 3.83
CA LYS A 19 -11.02 9.19 4.65
C LYS A 19 -12.53 9.05 4.54
N GLY A 20 -13.01 8.07 3.81
CA GLY A 20 -14.43 7.79 3.63
C GLY A 20 -14.85 7.72 2.16
N PRO A 21 -16.09 7.27 1.91
CA PRO A 21 -16.60 7.06 0.56
C PRO A 21 -16.69 8.35 -0.26
N ASP A 22 -17.00 9.49 0.38
CA ASP A 22 -17.16 10.78 -0.30
C ASP A 22 -15.87 11.28 -0.98
N TYR A 23 -14.71 10.73 -0.55
CA TYR A 23 -13.38 11.09 -1.05
C TYR A 23 -12.72 9.97 -1.85
N PHE A 24 -13.49 8.93 -2.17
CA PHE A 24 -13.00 7.76 -2.88
C PHE A 24 -13.61 7.72 -4.28
N CYS A 25 -12.75 7.88 -5.29
CA CYS A 25 -13.18 7.93 -6.68
C CYS A 25 -13.37 6.52 -7.23
N ASP A 26 -14.58 6.22 -7.73
CA ASP A 26 -14.89 5.02 -8.49
C ASP A 26 -14.52 3.69 -7.80
N ARG A 27 -13.96 2.74 -8.51
CA ARG A 27 -13.62 1.37 -8.04
C ARG A 27 -14.85 0.56 -7.65
N ILE A 28 -16.00 0.84 -8.26
CA ILE A 28 -17.27 0.16 -7.93
C ILE A 28 -17.14 -1.32 -8.22
N GLU A 29 -16.74 -1.68 -9.43
CA GLU A 29 -16.60 -3.08 -9.85
C GLU A 29 -15.56 -3.82 -9.03
N GLU A 30 -14.39 -3.22 -8.79
CA GLU A 30 -13.35 -3.85 -7.98
C GLU A 30 -13.79 -4.02 -6.52
N THR A 31 -14.53 -3.04 -5.98
CA THR A 31 -15.06 -3.14 -4.61
C THR A 31 -16.11 -4.26 -4.51
N GLU A 32 -17.03 -4.34 -5.44
CA GLU A 32 -18.07 -5.38 -5.48
C GLU A 32 -17.45 -6.77 -5.67
N ASN A 33 -16.49 -6.90 -6.58
CA ASN A 33 -15.78 -8.15 -6.83
C ASN A 33 -15.00 -8.62 -5.60
N LEU A 34 -14.32 -7.69 -4.89
CA LEU A 34 -13.61 -8.01 -3.66
C LEU A 34 -14.58 -8.48 -2.56
N ILE A 35 -15.65 -7.74 -2.33
CA ILE A 35 -16.65 -8.08 -1.30
C ILE A 35 -17.34 -9.43 -1.65
N SER A 36 -17.75 -9.61 -2.92
CA SER A 36 -18.38 -10.85 -3.38
C SER A 36 -17.45 -12.04 -3.22
N SER A 37 -16.16 -11.90 -3.57
CA SER A 37 -15.19 -12.98 -3.41
C SER A 37 -15.05 -13.40 -1.96
N LEU A 38 -14.86 -12.44 -1.06
CA LEU A 38 -14.70 -12.68 0.38
C LEU A 38 -15.94 -13.36 0.99
N ARG A 39 -17.14 -12.90 0.64
CA ARG A 39 -18.41 -13.48 1.14
C ARG A 39 -18.70 -14.88 0.63
N ASN A 40 -18.14 -15.21 -0.53
CA ASN A 40 -18.24 -16.57 -1.10
C ASN A 40 -17.06 -17.47 -0.68
N GLY A 41 -16.33 -17.11 0.39
CA GLY A 41 -15.25 -17.92 0.94
C GLY A 41 -13.97 -17.95 0.07
N ARG A 42 -13.83 -17.01 -0.88
CA ARG A 42 -12.63 -16.93 -1.72
C ARG A 42 -11.68 -15.88 -1.17
N ASN A 43 -10.48 -16.30 -0.82
CA ASN A 43 -9.40 -15.39 -0.52
C ASN A 43 -8.96 -14.64 -1.78
N VAL A 44 -8.48 -13.41 -1.63
CA VAL A 44 -8.12 -12.54 -2.76
C VAL A 44 -6.66 -12.11 -2.63
N THR A 45 -5.93 -12.14 -3.75
CA THR A 45 -4.62 -11.50 -3.86
C THR A 45 -4.71 -10.29 -4.78
N LEU A 46 -4.51 -9.11 -4.20
CA LEU A 46 -4.58 -7.83 -4.89
C LEU A 46 -3.18 -7.39 -5.31
N ILE A 47 -2.90 -7.43 -6.61
CA ILE A 47 -1.60 -7.09 -7.19
C ILE A 47 -1.74 -5.81 -8.03
N ALA A 48 -1.01 -4.77 -7.66
CA ALA A 48 -0.92 -3.56 -8.48
C ALA A 48 0.34 -2.77 -8.12
N PRO A 49 0.85 -1.92 -9.02
CA PRO A 49 1.96 -1.03 -8.70
C PRO A 49 1.70 -0.20 -7.45
N ARG A 50 2.77 0.31 -6.84
CA ARG A 50 2.65 1.32 -5.78
C ARG A 50 1.82 2.51 -6.28
N LYS A 51 1.12 3.16 -5.34
CA LYS A 51 0.37 4.40 -5.62
C LYS A 51 -0.86 4.26 -6.54
N MET A 52 -1.30 3.02 -6.81
CA MET A 52 -2.53 2.70 -7.57
C MET A 52 -3.81 2.68 -6.73
N GLY A 53 -3.71 2.80 -5.40
CA GLY A 53 -4.87 2.84 -4.52
C GLY A 53 -5.32 1.50 -3.90
N LYS A 54 -4.46 0.45 -3.87
CA LYS A 54 -4.76 -0.85 -3.23
C LYS A 54 -5.33 -0.70 -1.81
N THR A 55 -4.59 -0.01 -0.95
CA THR A 55 -5.00 0.24 0.44
C THR A 55 -6.33 0.98 0.53
N GLY A 56 -6.57 1.92 -0.37
CA GLY A 56 -7.85 2.64 -0.49
C GLY A 56 -9.00 1.71 -0.79
N LEU A 57 -8.84 0.84 -1.80
CA LEU A 57 -9.84 -0.16 -2.20
C LEU A 57 -10.17 -1.13 -1.04
N ILE A 58 -9.17 -1.70 -0.39
CA ILE A 58 -9.37 -2.61 0.74
C ILE A 58 -10.16 -1.91 1.86
N LYS A 59 -9.76 -0.71 2.24
CA LYS A 59 -10.43 0.04 3.31
C LYS A 59 -11.84 0.48 2.91
N HIS A 60 -12.08 0.78 1.63
CA HIS A 60 -13.40 1.08 1.11
C HIS A 60 -14.32 -0.15 1.13
N ALA A 61 -13.84 -1.30 0.66
CA ALA A 61 -14.57 -2.57 0.75
C ALA A 61 -14.92 -2.91 2.21
N PHE A 62 -13.97 -2.79 3.14
CA PHE A 62 -14.20 -3.00 4.57
C PHE A 62 -15.20 -2.00 5.18
N TYR A 63 -15.18 -0.76 4.71
CA TYR A 63 -16.19 0.21 5.08
C TYR A 63 -17.59 -0.24 4.64
N GLN A 64 -17.75 -0.65 3.38
CA GLN A 64 -19.05 -1.12 2.85
C GLN A 64 -19.52 -2.39 3.56
N ILE A 65 -18.65 -3.37 3.81
CA ILE A 65 -18.99 -4.56 4.58
C ILE A 65 -19.55 -4.17 5.96
N LYS A 66 -18.89 -3.24 6.66
CA LYS A 66 -19.34 -2.76 7.98
C LYS A 66 -20.64 -1.96 7.95
N GLN A 67 -20.96 -1.28 6.86
CA GLN A 67 -22.28 -0.64 6.70
C GLN A 67 -23.41 -1.68 6.58
N GLN A 68 -23.15 -2.78 5.91
CA GLN A 68 -24.12 -3.86 5.70
C GLN A 68 -24.21 -4.81 6.91
N ASN A 69 -23.06 -5.13 7.54
CA ASN A 69 -22.97 -5.95 8.74
C ASN A 69 -22.07 -5.30 9.80
N LYS A 70 -22.68 -4.64 10.77
CA LYS A 70 -21.94 -3.95 11.87
C LYS A 70 -21.15 -4.92 12.76
N ASN A 71 -21.52 -6.21 12.78
CA ASN A 71 -20.84 -7.23 13.55
C ASN A 71 -19.63 -7.85 12.83
N ALA A 72 -19.46 -7.57 11.53
CA ALA A 72 -18.30 -8.03 10.78
C ALA A 72 -17.00 -7.42 11.37
N ILE A 73 -15.96 -8.22 11.43
CA ILE A 73 -14.64 -7.84 11.91
C ILE A 73 -13.74 -7.67 10.71
N CYS A 74 -13.36 -6.43 10.40
CA CYS A 74 -12.43 -6.12 9.32
C CYS A 74 -11.15 -5.57 9.92
N ARG A 75 -10.01 -6.20 9.59
CA ARG A 75 -8.67 -5.82 10.04
C ARG A 75 -7.74 -5.65 8.85
N TYR A 76 -6.96 -4.61 8.90
CA TYR A 76 -5.93 -4.30 7.91
C TYR A 76 -4.59 -4.20 8.61
N VAL A 77 -3.63 -4.95 8.15
CA VAL A 77 -2.27 -5.03 8.69
C VAL A 77 -1.29 -4.79 7.55
N ASP A 78 -0.42 -3.81 7.71
CA ASP A 78 0.70 -3.55 6.81
C ASP A 78 1.96 -4.15 7.44
N ILE A 79 2.53 -5.16 6.78
CA ILE A 79 3.69 -5.90 7.29
C ILE A 79 5.03 -5.42 6.76
N PHE A 80 5.06 -4.29 6.06
CA PHE A 80 6.29 -3.73 5.47
C PHE A 80 7.42 -3.55 6.47
N SER A 81 7.12 -3.20 7.72
CA SER A 81 8.11 -2.96 8.77
C SER A 81 8.67 -4.23 9.41
N THR A 82 8.07 -5.38 9.16
CA THR A 82 8.47 -6.64 9.79
C THR A 82 9.65 -7.30 9.07
N ARG A 83 10.55 -7.91 9.81
CA ARG A 83 11.80 -8.49 9.30
C ARG A 83 11.93 -10.01 9.51
N ASN A 84 11.02 -10.58 10.28
CA ASN A 84 11.01 -12.00 10.62
C ASN A 84 9.60 -12.44 11.04
N GLN A 85 9.40 -13.74 11.18
CA GLN A 85 8.13 -14.34 11.57
C GLN A 85 7.65 -13.85 12.95
N HIS A 86 8.55 -13.61 13.88
CA HIS A 86 8.22 -13.14 15.22
C HIS A 86 7.58 -11.74 15.19
N GLU A 87 8.18 -10.79 14.48
CA GLU A 87 7.65 -9.42 14.32
C GLU A 87 6.29 -9.41 13.59
N LEU A 88 6.11 -10.32 12.61
CA LEU A 88 4.83 -10.52 11.95
C LEU A 88 3.74 -10.92 12.95
N VAL A 89 4.04 -11.90 13.80
CA VAL A 89 3.08 -12.41 14.79
C VAL A 89 2.76 -11.37 15.85
N GLU A 90 3.75 -10.62 16.33
CA GLU A 90 3.52 -9.48 17.25
C GLU A 90 2.62 -8.43 16.63
N LEU A 91 2.85 -8.06 15.37
CA LEU A 91 2.04 -7.07 14.66
C LEU A 91 0.60 -7.56 14.46
N LEU A 92 0.43 -8.83 14.07
CA LEU A 92 -0.89 -9.45 13.96
C LEU A 92 -1.61 -9.48 15.31
N TRP A 93 -0.93 -9.89 16.37
CA TRP A 93 -1.48 -9.87 17.72
C TRP A 93 -2.00 -8.48 18.10
N ARG A 94 -1.15 -7.46 17.99
CA ARG A 94 -1.48 -6.08 18.34
C ARG A 94 -2.69 -5.56 17.55
N THR A 95 -2.70 -5.80 16.25
CA THR A 95 -3.75 -5.24 15.37
C THR A 95 -5.07 -5.99 15.48
N VAL A 96 -5.02 -7.29 15.72
CA VAL A 96 -6.20 -8.17 15.62
C VAL A 96 -6.81 -8.43 17.00
N VAL A 97 -5.97 -8.75 17.98
CA VAL A 97 -6.40 -9.25 19.27
C VAL A 97 -6.50 -8.12 20.30
N GLU A 98 -5.45 -7.31 20.44
CA GLU A 98 -5.38 -6.24 21.44
C GLU A 98 -6.51 -5.22 21.27
N GLU A 99 -6.81 -4.81 20.04
CA GLU A 99 -7.93 -3.89 19.76
C GLU A 99 -9.30 -4.50 20.13
N ALA A 100 -9.46 -5.82 19.96
CA ALA A 100 -10.69 -6.51 20.36
C ALA A 100 -10.87 -6.55 21.88
N PHE A 101 -9.78 -6.65 22.63
CA PHE A 101 -9.79 -6.66 24.11
C PHE A 101 -9.89 -5.27 24.71
N SER A 102 -9.20 -4.26 24.16
CA SER A 102 -9.22 -2.87 24.66
C SER A 102 -10.62 -2.25 24.69
N ARG A 103 -11.48 -2.64 23.76
CA ARG A 103 -12.87 -2.16 23.68
C ARG A 103 -13.80 -2.79 24.72
N ARG A 104 -13.40 -3.91 25.32
CA ARG A 104 -14.18 -4.59 26.36
C ARG A 104 -13.51 -4.39 27.71
N LYS A 105 -13.85 -3.32 28.44
CA LYS A 105 -13.38 -3.01 29.80
C LYS A 105 -13.56 -4.14 30.84
N ALA A 106 -14.02 -5.33 30.43
CA ALA A 106 -14.41 -6.42 31.33
C ALA A 106 -13.63 -7.74 31.10
N VAL A 107 -12.56 -7.79 30.33
CA VAL A 107 -11.98 -9.09 29.91
C VAL A 107 -10.55 -9.32 30.42
N ALA A 108 -10.11 -8.63 31.46
CA ALA A 108 -8.92 -9.06 32.20
C ALA A 108 -9.08 -10.45 32.88
N SER A 109 -10.28 -11.01 32.91
CA SER A 109 -10.56 -12.28 33.61
C SER A 109 -10.76 -13.51 32.73
N LYS A 110 -10.77 -13.40 31.39
CA LYS A 110 -10.89 -14.56 30.49
C LYS A 110 -10.10 -14.33 29.19
N MET A 111 -8.79 -14.38 29.29
CA MET A 111 -7.98 -14.66 28.12
C MET A 111 -8.31 -16.08 27.65
N PRO A 112 -8.64 -16.31 26.34
CA PRO A 112 -8.85 -17.65 25.84
C PRO A 112 -7.64 -18.54 26.17
N ASP A 113 -7.89 -19.81 26.52
CA ASP A 113 -6.82 -20.78 26.88
C ASP A 113 -5.73 -20.91 25.81
N VAL A 114 -6.07 -20.63 24.57
CA VAL A 114 -5.16 -20.54 23.43
C VAL A 114 -4.00 -19.55 23.63
N PHE A 115 -4.17 -18.57 24.53
CA PHE A 115 -3.17 -17.53 24.81
C PHE A 115 -2.47 -17.70 26.17
N LEU A 116 -2.70 -18.81 26.88
CA LEU A 116 -2.11 -19.06 28.19
C LEU A 116 -0.56 -19.13 28.19
N GLY A 117 0.05 -19.35 27.04
CA GLY A 117 1.52 -19.30 26.85
C GLY A 117 2.09 -17.89 26.67
N LEU A 118 1.23 -16.88 26.47
CA LEU A 118 1.66 -15.50 26.27
C LEU A 118 1.75 -14.78 27.61
N ARG A 119 2.87 -14.12 27.87
CA ARG A 119 3.04 -13.29 29.07
C ARG A 119 2.52 -11.88 28.81
N PRO A 120 1.30 -11.54 29.20
CA PRO A 120 0.84 -10.16 29.10
C PRO A 120 1.63 -9.30 30.10
N THR A 121 2.34 -8.34 29.56
CA THR A 121 2.97 -7.29 30.37
C THR A 121 2.02 -6.08 30.37
N VAL A 122 1.56 -5.69 31.54
CA VAL A 122 0.79 -4.46 31.71
C VAL A 122 1.78 -3.36 32.06
N SER A 123 1.99 -2.42 31.15
CA SER A 123 2.79 -1.22 31.41
C SER A 123 1.91 0.02 31.25
N PRO A 124 2.09 1.03 32.10
CA PRO A 124 1.41 2.30 31.86
C PRO A 124 1.95 2.94 30.59
N ASP A 125 1.05 3.39 29.73
CA ASP A 125 1.39 4.19 28.55
C ASP A 125 2.13 5.46 29.01
N PRO A 126 3.35 5.74 28.51
CA PRO A 126 4.16 6.87 28.97
C PRO A 126 3.53 8.23 28.73
N LEU A 127 2.57 8.35 27.79
CA LEU A 127 1.92 9.61 27.42
C LEU A 127 0.56 9.82 28.10
N THR A 128 -0.17 8.72 28.34
CA THR A 128 -1.56 8.81 28.84
C THR A 128 -1.75 8.24 30.25
N GLY A 129 -0.75 7.54 30.79
CA GLY A 129 -0.85 6.82 32.05
C GLY A 129 -1.85 5.66 32.06
N ALA A 130 -2.53 5.42 30.94
CA ALA A 130 -3.50 4.34 30.83
C ALA A 130 -2.78 2.97 30.76
N PRO A 131 -3.34 1.89 31.33
CA PRO A 131 -2.73 0.58 31.21
C PRO A 131 -2.71 0.14 29.74
N SER A 132 -1.51 0.01 29.17
CA SER A 132 -1.28 -0.60 27.88
C SER A 132 -0.91 -2.07 28.10
N PHE A 133 -1.57 -2.96 27.36
CA PHE A 133 -1.28 -4.38 27.38
C PHE A 133 -0.31 -4.67 26.23
N SER A 134 0.93 -4.98 26.56
CA SER A 134 1.87 -5.56 25.59
C SER A 134 2.04 -7.03 25.91
N VAL A 135 2.16 -7.86 24.88
CA VAL A 135 2.46 -9.27 25.02
C VAL A 135 3.86 -9.48 24.47
N SER A 136 4.76 -9.98 25.31
CA SER A 136 6.05 -10.46 24.84
C SER A 136 5.86 -11.88 24.31
N ILE A 137 6.07 -12.07 23.03
CA ILE A 137 6.05 -13.37 22.36
C ILE A 137 7.49 -13.84 22.27
N GLU A 138 7.79 -15.01 22.82
CA GLU A 138 9.11 -15.59 22.61
C GLU A 138 9.23 -16.13 21.17
N PRO A 139 10.37 -15.95 20.47
CA PRO A 139 10.52 -16.41 19.08
C PRO A 139 10.16 -17.89 18.86
N VAL A 140 10.45 -18.73 19.84
CA VAL A 140 10.11 -20.18 19.82
C VAL A 140 8.60 -20.42 19.84
N GLN A 141 7.79 -19.44 20.28
CA GLN A 141 6.33 -19.56 20.39
C GLN A 141 5.60 -18.87 19.26
N ALA A 142 6.31 -18.24 18.32
CA ALA A 142 5.69 -17.45 17.25
C ALA A 142 4.71 -18.27 16.40
N GLU A 143 5.07 -19.48 16.02
CA GLU A 143 4.21 -20.38 15.23
C GLU A 143 2.92 -20.75 16.00
N HIS A 144 3.07 -21.16 17.27
CA HIS A 144 1.94 -21.51 18.11
C HIS A 144 1.01 -20.30 18.35
N THR A 145 1.59 -19.12 18.51
CA THR A 145 0.85 -17.87 18.69
C THR A 145 0.10 -17.47 17.41
N LEU A 146 0.71 -17.63 16.25
CA LEU A 146 0.07 -17.36 14.97
C LEU A 146 -1.17 -18.25 14.78
N LYS A 147 -1.02 -19.56 15.06
CA LYS A 147 -2.15 -20.49 15.06
C LYS A 147 -3.23 -20.04 16.05
N GLY A 148 -2.85 -19.69 17.27
CA GLY A 148 -3.79 -19.20 18.29
C GLY A 148 -4.56 -17.95 17.90
N ILE A 149 -3.93 -16.99 17.20
CA ILE A 149 -4.60 -15.79 16.67
C ILE A 149 -5.68 -16.20 15.66
N LEU A 150 -5.37 -17.08 14.72
CA LEU A 150 -6.31 -17.52 13.70
C LEU A 150 -7.45 -18.36 14.31
N ASP A 151 -7.15 -19.31 15.19
CA ASP A 151 -8.14 -20.12 15.90
C ASP A 151 -9.09 -19.24 16.73
N TYR A 152 -8.56 -18.20 17.39
CA TYR A 152 -9.39 -17.24 18.13
C TYR A 152 -10.34 -16.48 17.20
N LEU A 153 -9.85 -15.96 16.10
CA LEU A 153 -10.70 -15.24 15.13
C LEU A 153 -11.79 -16.14 14.55
N ASP A 154 -11.44 -17.37 14.20
CA ASP A 154 -12.37 -18.36 13.64
C ASP A 154 -13.43 -18.77 14.66
N SER A 155 -13.06 -18.89 15.95
CA SER A 155 -13.97 -19.24 17.04
C SER A 155 -15.03 -18.17 17.32
N LEU A 156 -14.86 -16.95 16.84
CA LEU A 156 -15.83 -15.85 17.05
C LEU A 156 -17.16 -16.08 16.30
N GLN A 157 -17.19 -17.00 15.33
CA GLN A 157 -18.36 -17.31 14.49
C GLN A 157 -19.00 -16.05 13.88
N LYS A 158 -18.17 -15.11 13.46
CA LYS A 158 -18.54 -13.86 12.81
C LYS A 158 -17.88 -13.80 11.43
N GLU A 159 -18.39 -12.94 10.57
CA GLU A 159 -17.65 -12.60 9.36
C GLU A 159 -16.38 -11.86 9.76
N VAL A 160 -15.23 -12.47 9.54
CA VAL A 160 -13.90 -11.89 9.80
C VAL A 160 -13.19 -11.69 8.47
N TYR A 161 -12.66 -10.50 8.24
CA TYR A 161 -11.88 -10.17 7.05
C TYR A 161 -10.54 -9.58 7.48
N LEU A 162 -9.47 -10.25 7.07
CA LEU A 162 -8.10 -9.86 7.40
C LEU A 162 -7.33 -9.52 6.12
N ALA A 163 -6.98 -8.26 5.96
CA ALA A 163 -6.10 -7.83 4.88
C ALA A 163 -4.67 -7.70 5.41
N ILE A 164 -3.74 -8.36 4.71
CA ILE A 164 -2.30 -8.30 4.96
C ILE A 164 -1.66 -7.60 3.75
N ASP A 165 -1.25 -6.35 3.96
CA ASP A 165 -0.63 -5.53 2.92
C ASP A 165 0.89 -5.68 2.93
N GLU A 166 1.51 -5.46 1.76
CA GLU A 166 2.92 -5.69 1.46
C GLU A 166 3.36 -7.13 1.76
N PHE A 167 2.48 -8.09 1.40
CA PHE A 167 2.62 -9.50 1.73
C PHE A 167 3.92 -10.13 1.21
N GLN A 168 4.48 -9.61 0.11
CA GLN A 168 5.79 -10.06 -0.38
C GLN A 168 6.92 -9.91 0.65
N GLN A 169 6.73 -9.14 1.72
CA GLN A 169 7.71 -8.97 2.79
C GLN A 169 8.09 -10.29 3.47
N ILE A 170 7.17 -11.27 3.52
CA ILE A 170 7.48 -12.58 4.11
C ILE A 170 8.55 -13.35 3.34
N ALA A 171 8.78 -13.06 2.07
CA ALA A 171 9.83 -13.68 1.27
C ALA A 171 11.24 -13.19 1.66
N GLU A 172 11.34 -12.07 2.37
CA GLU A 172 12.59 -11.50 2.88
C GLU A 172 12.95 -12.02 4.29
N TYR A 173 12.08 -12.83 4.91
CA TYR A 173 12.32 -13.33 6.25
C TYR A 173 13.41 -14.40 6.26
N PRO A 174 14.23 -14.46 7.33
CA PRO A 174 15.24 -15.50 7.50
C PRO A 174 14.62 -16.90 7.64
N GLU A 175 13.36 -16.98 8.12
CA GLU A 175 12.63 -18.23 8.26
C GLU A 175 12.01 -18.66 6.93
N THR A 176 12.65 -19.59 6.23
CA THR A 176 12.24 -20.05 4.89
C THR A 176 10.89 -20.78 4.86
N GLY A 177 10.34 -21.15 6.01
CA GLY A 177 9.07 -21.87 6.14
C GLY A 177 7.83 -20.99 6.37
N THR A 178 7.96 -19.67 6.53
CA THR A 178 6.86 -18.78 6.92
C THR A 178 5.69 -18.80 5.93
N GLU A 179 5.98 -18.85 4.63
CA GLU A 179 4.96 -18.92 3.59
C GLU A 179 4.17 -20.25 3.68
N ALA A 180 4.85 -21.38 3.85
CA ALA A 180 4.21 -22.68 4.00
C ALA A 180 3.39 -22.78 5.29
N LEU A 181 3.92 -22.25 6.39
CA LEU A 181 3.22 -22.17 7.67
C LEU A 181 1.90 -21.38 7.54
N LEU A 182 1.98 -20.16 7.04
CA LEU A 182 0.78 -19.32 6.83
C LEU A 182 -0.24 -20.05 5.95
N ARG A 183 0.18 -20.65 4.85
CA ARG A 183 -0.70 -21.41 3.96
C ARG A 183 -1.35 -22.58 4.66
N SER A 184 -0.60 -23.35 5.47
CA SER A 184 -1.13 -24.48 6.22
C SER A 184 -2.16 -24.08 7.27
N LEU A 185 -1.98 -22.93 7.93
CA LEU A 185 -2.91 -22.44 8.94
C LEU A 185 -4.20 -21.88 8.31
N ILE A 186 -4.04 -21.07 7.24
CA ILE A 186 -5.17 -20.39 6.58
C ILE A 186 -6.16 -21.38 5.96
N GLN A 187 -5.70 -22.51 5.43
CA GLN A 187 -6.58 -23.50 4.80
C GLN A 187 -7.58 -24.16 5.77
N PHE A 188 -7.33 -24.09 7.08
CA PHE A 188 -8.22 -24.67 8.10
C PHE A 188 -9.15 -23.62 8.74
N THR A 189 -9.10 -22.35 8.33
CA THR A 189 -10.04 -21.32 8.80
C THR A 189 -11.33 -21.37 7.98
N HIS A 190 -12.48 -21.23 8.65
CA HIS A 190 -13.80 -21.32 8.04
C HIS A 190 -14.54 -19.98 7.98
N HIS A 191 -14.27 -19.09 8.94
CA HIS A 191 -14.97 -17.80 9.10
C HIS A 191 -14.09 -16.60 8.76
N ILE A 192 -12.86 -16.81 8.28
CA ILE A 192 -11.91 -15.74 7.96
C ILE A 192 -11.71 -15.65 6.46
N GLY A 193 -12.03 -14.49 5.88
CA GLY A 193 -11.68 -14.16 4.50
C GLY A 193 -10.38 -13.33 4.47
N PHE A 194 -9.41 -13.75 3.66
CA PHE A 194 -8.11 -13.09 3.56
C PHE A 194 -8.00 -12.26 2.29
N VAL A 195 -7.37 -11.08 2.45
CA VAL A 195 -6.89 -10.25 1.34
C VAL A 195 -5.39 -10.10 1.49
N PHE A 196 -4.64 -10.64 0.55
CA PHE A 196 -3.20 -10.40 0.44
C PHE A 196 -2.98 -9.28 -0.56
N SER A 197 -2.25 -8.25 -0.21
CA SER A 197 -1.93 -7.21 -1.17
C SER A 197 -0.44 -6.92 -1.19
N GLY A 198 0.07 -6.53 -2.35
CA GLY A 198 1.48 -6.21 -2.50
C GLY A 198 1.75 -5.33 -3.72
N SER A 199 2.85 -4.61 -3.62
CA SER A 199 3.29 -3.68 -4.66
C SER A 199 4.35 -4.26 -5.59
N HIS A 200 5.06 -5.29 -5.16
CA HIS A 200 6.09 -5.97 -5.95
C HIS A 200 5.44 -7.03 -6.85
N GLN A 201 4.93 -6.57 -8.01
CA GLN A 201 4.05 -7.37 -8.89
C GLN A 201 4.63 -8.73 -9.27
N HIS A 202 5.92 -8.76 -9.66
CA HIS A 202 6.57 -10.02 -10.09
C HIS A 202 6.62 -11.03 -8.94
N LEU A 203 7.08 -10.61 -7.77
CA LEU A 203 7.20 -11.49 -6.60
C LEU A 203 5.82 -11.95 -6.10
N MET A 204 4.83 -11.07 -6.06
CA MET A 204 3.46 -11.45 -5.71
C MET A 204 2.88 -12.45 -6.73
N ALA A 205 3.08 -12.22 -8.04
CA ALA A 205 2.65 -13.16 -9.06
C ALA A 205 3.38 -14.52 -8.91
N GLU A 206 4.67 -14.51 -8.63
CA GLU A 206 5.42 -15.75 -8.35
C GLU A 206 4.84 -16.50 -7.14
N MET A 207 4.62 -15.84 -6.01
CA MET A 207 4.13 -16.45 -4.77
C MET A 207 2.77 -17.14 -4.94
N PHE A 208 1.86 -16.54 -5.74
CA PHE A 208 0.48 -17.02 -5.88
C PHE A 208 0.19 -17.80 -7.16
N SER A 209 1.07 -17.71 -8.19
CA SER A 209 0.85 -18.36 -9.49
C SER A 209 1.89 -19.43 -9.83
N SER A 210 3.01 -19.52 -9.10
CA SER A 210 4.03 -20.54 -9.37
C SER A 210 3.68 -21.86 -8.69
N PRO A 211 3.68 -23.01 -9.43
CA PRO A 211 3.43 -24.33 -8.84
C PRO A 211 4.42 -24.74 -7.75
N LYS A 212 5.55 -24.06 -7.66
CA LYS A 212 6.60 -24.35 -6.66
C LYS A 212 6.39 -23.61 -5.34
N ARG A 213 5.38 -22.74 -5.25
CA ARG A 213 5.14 -21.88 -4.08
C ARG A 213 3.95 -22.39 -3.26
N PRO A 214 3.98 -22.27 -1.93
CA PRO A 214 2.91 -22.76 -1.03
C PRO A 214 1.54 -22.17 -1.34
N PHE A 215 1.46 -20.91 -1.76
CA PHE A 215 0.19 -20.24 -2.07
C PHE A 215 -0.31 -20.45 -3.51
N PHE A 216 0.30 -21.36 -4.26
CA PHE A 216 -0.16 -21.68 -5.61
C PHE A 216 -1.66 -21.96 -5.67
N GLN A 217 -2.40 -21.22 -6.50
CA GLN A 217 -3.86 -21.35 -6.72
C GLN A 217 -4.72 -21.30 -5.43
N SER A 218 -4.24 -20.67 -4.38
CA SER A 218 -4.95 -20.58 -3.09
C SER A 218 -5.84 -19.36 -2.97
N THR A 219 -5.79 -18.43 -3.91
CA THR A 219 -6.53 -17.17 -3.91
C THR A 219 -7.00 -16.79 -5.31
N GLN A 220 -8.02 -15.95 -5.38
CA GLN A 220 -8.40 -15.27 -6.62
C GLN A 220 -7.47 -14.06 -6.84
N LEU A 221 -6.78 -14.03 -7.98
CA LEU A 221 -5.95 -12.88 -8.34
C LEU A 221 -6.80 -11.73 -8.84
N MET A 222 -6.52 -10.54 -8.34
CA MET A 222 -7.16 -9.29 -8.74
C MET A 222 -6.08 -8.24 -9.02
N GLY A 223 -6.10 -7.66 -10.21
CA GLY A 223 -5.26 -6.52 -10.58
C GLY A 223 -6.02 -5.20 -10.49
N LEU A 224 -5.30 -4.09 -10.30
CA LEU A 224 -5.89 -2.76 -10.48
C LEU A 224 -5.34 -2.11 -11.73
N GLN A 225 -6.25 -1.63 -12.56
CA GLN A 225 -5.93 -0.74 -13.68
C GLN A 225 -6.05 0.73 -13.24
N PRO A 226 -5.46 1.67 -13.98
CA PRO A 226 -5.77 3.08 -13.82
C PRO A 226 -7.28 3.34 -13.84
N LEU A 227 -7.76 4.32 -13.09
CA LEU A 227 -9.14 4.77 -13.20
C LEU A 227 -9.40 5.29 -14.62
N HIS A 228 -10.61 5.05 -15.13
CA HIS A 228 -11.00 5.63 -16.41
C HIS A 228 -10.96 7.16 -16.35
N GLU A 229 -10.38 7.76 -17.39
CA GLU A 229 -10.13 9.20 -17.41
C GLU A 229 -11.41 10.01 -17.24
N GLU A 230 -12.46 9.65 -17.96
CA GLU A 230 -13.75 10.34 -17.94
C GLU A 230 -14.37 10.34 -16.54
N ILE A 231 -14.36 9.18 -15.87
CA ILE A 231 -14.91 9.03 -14.51
C ILE A 231 -14.09 9.85 -13.51
N TYR A 232 -12.76 9.81 -13.67
CA TYR A 232 -11.89 10.57 -12.79
C TYR A 232 -12.00 12.07 -13.00
N TYR A 233 -12.19 12.51 -14.26
CA TYR A 233 -12.47 13.90 -14.60
C TYR A 233 -13.77 14.38 -13.96
N GLU A 234 -14.86 13.62 -14.10
CA GLU A 234 -16.15 13.98 -13.50
C GLU A 234 -16.06 14.09 -11.97
N PHE A 235 -15.32 13.19 -11.33
CA PHE A 235 -15.06 13.26 -9.89
C PHE A 235 -14.31 14.55 -9.52
N ALA A 236 -13.28 14.92 -10.27
CA ALA A 236 -12.53 16.15 -10.02
C ALA A 236 -13.40 17.39 -10.28
N ARG A 237 -14.09 17.45 -11.43
CA ARG A 237 -14.98 18.53 -11.84
C ARG A 237 -16.05 18.80 -10.79
N HIS A 238 -16.71 17.75 -10.29
CA HIS A 238 -17.74 17.86 -9.26
C HIS A 238 -17.27 18.67 -8.04
N PHE A 239 -16.08 18.43 -7.55
CA PHE A 239 -15.58 19.16 -6.37
C PHE A 239 -15.21 20.61 -6.69
N PHE A 240 -14.65 20.88 -7.86
CA PHE A 240 -14.37 22.27 -8.28
C PHE A 240 -15.66 23.07 -8.47
N GLU A 241 -16.67 22.50 -9.11
CA GLU A 241 -17.99 23.12 -9.26
C GLU A 241 -18.67 23.35 -7.90
N ALA A 242 -18.58 22.38 -6.97
CA ALA A 242 -19.15 22.49 -5.63
C ALA A 242 -18.59 23.65 -4.81
N LYS A 243 -17.33 24.08 -5.08
CA LYS A 243 -16.75 25.29 -4.46
C LYS A 243 -17.01 26.57 -5.30
N GLY A 244 -17.81 26.48 -6.35
CA GLY A 244 -18.13 27.59 -7.26
C GLY A 244 -16.99 27.92 -8.24
N GLY A 245 -16.17 26.94 -8.58
CA GLY A 245 -15.07 26.99 -9.53
C GLY A 245 -15.36 26.24 -10.83
N ALA A 246 -14.32 25.91 -11.57
CA ALA A 246 -14.37 25.08 -12.76
C ALA A 246 -13.05 24.31 -12.96
N PHE A 247 -13.15 23.18 -13.63
CA PHE A 247 -11.98 22.44 -14.09
C PHE A 247 -12.26 21.95 -15.51
N ASP A 248 -11.51 22.48 -16.47
CA ASP A 248 -11.70 22.14 -17.88
C ASP A 248 -11.08 20.79 -18.23
N ALA A 249 -11.63 20.14 -19.26
CA ALA A 249 -11.20 18.80 -19.66
C ALA A 249 -9.76 18.75 -20.17
N ALA A 250 -9.31 19.75 -20.93
CA ALA A 250 -7.96 19.73 -21.53
C ALA A 250 -6.82 19.76 -20.47
N PRO A 251 -6.84 20.63 -19.44
CA PRO A 251 -5.87 20.55 -18.34
C PRO A 251 -5.94 19.23 -17.58
N PHE A 252 -7.15 18.64 -17.39
CA PHE A 252 -7.27 17.35 -16.73
C PHE A 252 -6.67 16.23 -17.57
N HIS A 253 -6.96 16.20 -18.87
CA HIS A 253 -6.37 15.26 -19.83
C HIS A 253 -4.84 15.30 -19.76
N ARG A 254 -4.25 16.49 -19.75
CA ARG A 254 -2.80 16.67 -19.62
C ARG A 254 -2.23 16.08 -18.32
N LEU A 255 -2.94 16.28 -17.21
CA LEU A 255 -2.59 15.70 -15.92
C LEU A 255 -2.68 14.18 -15.97
N TYR A 256 -3.76 13.64 -16.55
CA TYR A 256 -3.99 12.21 -16.69
C TYR A 256 -2.91 11.53 -17.55
N GLU A 257 -2.60 12.07 -18.74
CA GLU A 257 -1.50 11.58 -19.57
C GLU A 257 -0.16 11.56 -18.83
N ARG A 258 0.13 12.63 -18.09
CA ARG A 258 1.41 12.77 -17.37
C ARG A 258 1.63 11.67 -16.35
N PHE A 259 0.61 11.30 -15.61
CA PHE A 259 0.69 10.31 -14.55
C PHE A 259 0.02 8.97 -14.89
N GLY A 260 -0.60 8.84 -16.07
CA GLY A 260 -1.25 7.60 -16.54
C GLY A 260 -2.30 7.08 -15.58
N GLY A 261 -3.09 7.97 -14.96
CA GLY A 261 -4.17 7.61 -14.05
C GLY A 261 -3.75 7.02 -12.70
N TYR A 262 -2.45 7.05 -12.34
CA TYR A 262 -1.98 6.58 -11.02
C TYR A 262 -2.55 7.46 -9.91
N THR A 263 -3.42 6.88 -9.12
CA THR A 263 -4.30 7.58 -8.19
C THR A 263 -3.57 8.53 -7.25
N TRP A 264 -2.45 8.10 -6.67
CA TRP A 264 -1.72 8.92 -5.68
C TRP A 264 -1.12 10.20 -6.29
N TYR A 265 -0.52 10.10 -7.49
CA TYR A 265 0.05 11.27 -8.16
C TYR A 265 -1.03 12.23 -8.60
N MET A 266 -2.10 11.69 -9.19
CA MET A 266 -3.27 12.48 -9.60
C MET A 266 -3.86 13.22 -8.41
N GLN A 267 -4.12 12.52 -7.29
CA GLN A 267 -4.68 13.11 -6.09
C GLN A 267 -3.77 14.17 -5.47
N ALA A 268 -2.44 13.98 -5.48
CA ALA A 268 -1.51 14.96 -4.95
C ALA A 268 -1.55 16.28 -5.73
N VAL A 269 -1.59 16.21 -7.07
CA VAL A 269 -1.69 17.42 -7.92
C VAL A 269 -3.08 18.05 -7.83
N LEU A 270 -4.15 17.24 -7.85
CA LEU A 270 -5.53 17.72 -7.68
C LEU A 270 -5.72 18.39 -6.31
N ASN A 271 -5.10 17.87 -5.26
CA ASN A 271 -5.11 18.48 -3.94
C ASN A 271 -4.51 19.88 -3.98
N ARG A 272 -3.34 20.03 -4.61
CA ARG A 272 -2.68 21.32 -4.76
C ARG A 272 -3.48 22.29 -5.62
N LEU A 273 -3.98 21.85 -6.78
CA LEU A 273 -4.84 22.66 -7.63
C LEU A 273 -6.09 23.13 -6.88
N TYR A 274 -6.70 22.27 -6.08
CA TYR A 274 -7.89 22.62 -5.32
C TYR A 274 -7.61 23.64 -4.21
N GLU A 275 -6.42 23.64 -3.60
CA GLU A 275 -6.00 24.65 -2.63
C GLU A 275 -5.77 26.02 -3.28
N ASP A 276 -4.98 26.03 -4.37
CA ASP A 276 -4.46 27.27 -4.94
C ASP A 276 -5.43 27.91 -5.93
N GLU A 277 -6.24 27.10 -6.62
CA GLU A 277 -7.02 27.54 -7.75
C GLU A 277 -8.53 27.39 -7.53
N LYS A 278 -9.26 28.42 -7.94
CA LYS A 278 -10.72 28.32 -8.06
C LYS A 278 -11.14 27.74 -9.41
N ARG A 279 -10.41 28.08 -10.47
CA ARG A 279 -10.66 27.65 -11.85
C ARG A 279 -9.39 27.15 -12.49
N VAL A 280 -9.43 25.97 -13.11
CA VAL A 280 -8.30 25.36 -13.83
C VAL A 280 -8.68 25.27 -15.31
N GLU A 281 -8.30 26.29 -16.06
CA GLU A 281 -8.70 26.48 -17.47
C GLU A 281 -7.52 26.27 -18.43
N THR A 282 -6.28 26.15 -17.91
CA THR A 282 -5.07 26.04 -18.72
C THR A 282 -4.14 24.93 -18.21
N GLU A 283 -3.40 24.30 -19.13
CA GLU A 283 -2.35 23.33 -18.81
C GLU A 283 -1.20 23.95 -17.99
N GLN A 284 -0.98 25.25 -18.11
CA GLN A 284 0.01 25.97 -17.34
C GLN A 284 -0.25 25.85 -15.84
N LYS A 285 -1.50 25.99 -15.37
CA LYS A 285 -1.87 25.84 -13.96
C LYS A 285 -1.58 24.44 -13.45
N VAL A 286 -1.82 23.40 -14.26
CA VAL A 286 -1.45 22.03 -13.94
C VAL A 286 0.08 21.89 -13.80
N THR A 287 0.85 22.50 -14.70
CA THR A 287 2.31 22.48 -14.65
C THR A 287 2.84 23.17 -13.39
N GLU A 288 2.28 24.33 -13.03
CA GLU A 288 2.62 25.06 -11.82
C GLU A 288 2.30 24.24 -10.56
N ALA A 289 1.14 23.59 -10.51
CA ALA A 289 0.79 22.71 -9.40
C ALA A 289 1.74 21.51 -9.25
N ILE A 290 2.15 20.90 -10.37
CA ILE A 290 3.16 19.83 -10.36
C ILE A 290 4.49 20.36 -9.80
N LEU A 291 4.95 21.53 -10.25
CA LEU A 291 6.18 22.13 -9.74
C LEU A 291 6.09 22.41 -8.23
N ASN A 292 4.99 22.93 -7.73
CA ASN A 292 4.76 23.16 -6.31
C ASN A 292 4.79 21.85 -5.50
N VAL A 293 4.22 20.75 -6.04
CA VAL A 293 4.33 19.42 -5.41
C VAL A 293 5.79 18.95 -5.39
N LEU A 294 6.54 19.13 -6.48
CA LEU A 294 7.96 18.76 -6.55
C LEU A 294 8.79 19.55 -5.55
N ASP A 295 8.53 20.86 -5.39
CA ASP A 295 9.24 21.70 -4.41
C ASP A 295 8.96 21.24 -2.97
N THR A 296 7.72 20.82 -2.68
CA THR A 296 7.36 20.25 -1.38
C THR A 296 8.09 18.93 -1.09
N LEU A 297 8.35 18.13 -2.13
CA LEU A 297 9.02 16.82 -2.01
C LEU A 297 10.55 16.90 -2.16
N ALA A 298 11.11 18.06 -2.57
CA ALA A 298 12.52 18.21 -2.91
C ALA A 298 13.44 17.77 -1.76
N LEU A 299 13.22 18.27 -0.55
CA LEU A 299 14.02 17.90 0.63
C LEU A 299 14.02 16.39 0.90
N GLN A 300 12.87 15.73 0.72
CA GLN A 300 12.77 14.29 0.87
C GLN A 300 13.60 13.56 -0.19
N TYR A 301 13.54 13.99 -1.45
CA TYR A 301 14.33 13.40 -2.54
C TYR A 301 15.82 13.65 -2.39
N GLU A 302 16.22 14.85 -2.00
CA GLU A 302 17.62 15.17 -1.67
C GLU A 302 18.15 14.24 -0.56
N SER A 303 17.38 14.06 0.50
CA SER A 303 17.72 13.11 1.56
C SER A 303 17.83 11.67 1.05
N MET A 304 16.90 11.21 0.20
CA MET A 304 16.96 9.85 -0.35
C MET A 304 18.19 9.62 -1.22
N VAL A 305 18.55 10.57 -2.09
CA VAL A 305 19.71 10.41 -2.97
C VAL A 305 21.04 10.61 -2.27
N SER A 306 21.08 11.28 -1.12
CA SER A 306 22.31 11.44 -0.31
C SER A 306 22.86 10.12 0.23
N PHE A 307 22.02 9.10 0.35
CA PHE A 307 22.42 7.74 0.74
C PHE A 307 22.92 6.87 -0.43
N LEU A 308 23.01 7.43 -1.64
CA LEU A 308 23.50 6.73 -2.81
C LEU A 308 24.99 7.00 -3.04
N THR A 309 25.70 5.99 -3.52
CA THR A 309 27.07 6.21 -4.04
C THR A 309 27.02 7.00 -5.35
N ASN A 310 28.14 7.61 -5.74
CA ASN A 310 28.23 8.37 -6.99
C ASN A 310 27.78 7.55 -8.23
N ASN A 311 28.14 6.27 -8.29
CA ASN A 311 27.76 5.40 -9.40
C ASN A 311 26.25 5.11 -9.42
N GLN A 312 25.65 4.87 -8.26
CA GLN A 312 24.20 4.65 -8.12
C GLN A 312 23.43 5.92 -8.51
N PHE A 313 23.86 7.07 -8.00
CA PHE A 313 23.19 8.33 -8.32
C PHE A 313 23.36 8.73 -9.79
N SER A 314 24.53 8.51 -10.40
CA SER A 314 24.76 8.75 -11.82
C SER A 314 23.86 7.86 -12.70
N LEU A 315 23.72 6.59 -12.34
CA LEU A 315 22.82 5.68 -13.04
C LEU A 315 21.35 6.09 -12.88
N LEU A 316 20.93 6.48 -11.68
CA LEU A 316 19.56 6.95 -11.42
C LEU A 316 19.22 8.18 -12.28
N LYS A 317 20.13 9.17 -12.35
CA LYS A 317 19.98 10.33 -13.22
C LYS A 317 19.92 9.96 -14.69
N ALA A 318 20.76 9.02 -15.13
CA ALA A 318 20.77 8.55 -16.53
C ALA A 318 19.44 7.88 -16.90
N VAL A 319 18.89 7.03 -16.01
CA VAL A 319 17.59 6.39 -16.20
C VAL A 319 16.47 7.43 -16.28
N ALA A 320 16.50 8.44 -15.37
CA ALA A 320 15.53 9.53 -15.39
C ALA A 320 15.58 10.30 -16.71
N LYS A 321 16.77 10.75 -17.15
CA LYS A 321 16.96 11.51 -18.41
C LYS A 321 16.51 10.72 -19.62
N ALA A 322 16.80 9.42 -19.68
CA ALA A 322 16.35 8.55 -20.74
C ALA A 322 14.84 8.26 -20.73
N GLY A 323 14.20 8.43 -19.56
CA GLY A 323 12.80 8.12 -19.33
C GLY A 323 12.51 6.62 -19.25
N ARG A 324 13.13 5.83 -20.15
CA ARG A 324 13.04 4.36 -20.18
C ARG A 324 14.30 3.77 -20.78
N VAL A 325 14.85 2.73 -20.17
CA VAL A 325 16.10 2.11 -20.60
C VAL A 325 15.92 0.60 -20.73
N VAL A 326 16.05 0.06 -21.93
CA VAL A 326 15.93 -1.40 -22.17
C VAL A 326 17.18 -2.13 -21.67
N SER A 327 18.36 -1.57 -21.95
CA SER A 327 19.66 -2.20 -21.66
C SER A 327 20.62 -1.22 -20.98
N PRO A 328 20.51 -1.04 -19.64
CA PRO A 328 21.35 -0.09 -18.89
C PRO A 328 22.86 -0.38 -18.97
N GLN A 329 23.22 -1.64 -19.24
CA GLN A 329 24.61 -2.11 -19.34
C GLN A 329 25.19 -2.00 -20.77
N SER A 330 24.41 -1.53 -21.73
CA SER A 330 24.87 -1.40 -23.12
C SER A 330 25.96 -0.33 -23.24
N ASN A 331 26.97 -0.58 -24.10
CA ASN A 331 28.04 0.38 -24.36
C ASN A 331 27.50 1.73 -24.85
N ALA A 332 26.42 1.73 -25.63
CA ALA A 332 25.79 2.94 -26.13
C ALA A 332 25.26 3.80 -24.97
N PHE A 333 24.48 3.21 -24.03
CA PHE A 333 23.93 3.91 -22.87
C PHE A 333 25.03 4.40 -21.94
N ILE A 334 26.03 3.55 -21.66
CA ILE A 334 27.17 3.89 -20.79
C ILE A 334 27.92 5.11 -21.33
N ARG A 335 28.25 5.12 -22.62
CA ARG A 335 28.94 6.24 -23.29
C ARG A 335 28.08 7.51 -23.32
N GLN A 336 26.80 7.38 -23.65
CA GLN A 336 25.87 8.50 -23.75
C GLN A 336 25.76 9.29 -22.43
N TYR A 337 25.76 8.59 -21.29
CA TYR A 337 25.57 9.19 -19.98
C TYR A 337 26.85 9.28 -19.13
N GLY A 338 28.03 8.94 -19.71
CA GLY A 338 29.31 9.02 -19.00
C GLY A 338 29.38 8.08 -17.79
N LEU A 339 28.72 6.92 -17.86
CA LEU A 339 28.68 5.97 -16.76
C LEU A 339 29.97 5.13 -16.69
N PRO A 340 30.30 4.59 -15.50
CA PRO A 340 31.39 3.62 -15.39
C PRO A 340 31.08 2.35 -16.18
N GLY A 341 32.03 1.41 -16.26
CA GLY A 341 31.89 0.19 -17.07
C GLY A 341 30.71 -0.68 -16.66
N SER A 342 30.33 -1.60 -17.55
CA SER A 342 29.13 -2.44 -17.47
C SER A 342 28.94 -3.17 -16.14
N SER A 343 30.02 -3.69 -15.52
CA SER A 343 29.96 -4.36 -14.21
C SER A 343 29.54 -3.39 -13.08
N SER A 344 30.08 -2.18 -13.10
CA SER A 344 29.70 -1.14 -12.10
C SER A 344 28.25 -0.70 -12.28
N VAL A 345 27.79 -0.58 -13.53
CA VAL A 345 26.37 -0.26 -13.83
C VAL A 345 25.46 -1.38 -13.35
N LYS A 346 25.86 -2.66 -13.56
CA LYS A 346 25.09 -3.80 -13.04
C LYS A 346 24.92 -3.73 -11.52
N THR A 347 26.03 -3.61 -10.79
CA THR A 347 26.01 -3.51 -9.32
C THR A 347 25.17 -2.32 -8.84
N ALA A 348 25.27 -1.16 -9.49
CA ALA A 348 24.49 0.00 -9.16
C ALA A 348 22.99 -0.22 -9.43
N LEU A 349 22.65 -0.89 -10.55
CA LEU A 349 21.28 -1.21 -10.91
C LEU A 349 20.63 -2.17 -9.89
N ASP A 350 21.36 -3.22 -9.50
CA ASP A 350 20.88 -4.18 -8.51
C ASP A 350 20.52 -3.49 -7.17
N VAL A 351 21.35 -2.53 -6.74
CA VAL A 351 21.05 -1.75 -5.53
C VAL A 351 19.87 -0.81 -5.73
N LEU A 352 19.76 -0.14 -6.88
CA LEU A 352 18.61 0.75 -7.16
C LEU A 352 17.29 -0.01 -7.24
N LEU A 353 17.31 -1.24 -7.79
CA LEU A 353 16.15 -2.15 -7.78
C LEU A 353 15.79 -2.58 -6.35
N ALA A 354 16.78 -3.02 -5.56
CA ALA A 354 16.56 -3.42 -4.17
C ALA A 354 16.03 -2.27 -3.29
N LYS A 355 16.44 -1.02 -3.57
CA LYS A 355 15.93 0.18 -2.90
C LYS A 355 14.60 0.71 -3.49
N ASP A 356 14.04 0.04 -4.50
CA ASP A 356 12.84 0.46 -5.23
C ASP A 356 12.91 1.90 -5.81
N LEU A 357 14.13 2.37 -6.12
CA LEU A 357 14.34 3.65 -6.81
C LEU A 357 14.21 3.53 -8.33
N VAL A 358 14.52 2.35 -8.85
CA VAL A 358 14.30 1.94 -10.24
C VAL A 358 13.45 0.68 -10.23
N CYS A 359 12.51 0.57 -11.14
CA CYS A 359 11.75 -0.67 -11.36
C CYS A 359 11.88 -1.15 -12.79
N GLN A 360 11.79 -2.46 -12.96
CA GLN A 360 11.75 -3.11 -14.25
C GLN A 360 10.30 -3.26 -14.71
N THR A 361 10.02 -2.82 -15.93
CA THR A 361 8.75 -3.03 -16.62
C THR A 361 8.96 -3.94 -17.84
N PRO A 362 7.91 -4.46 -18.48
CA PRO A 362 8.05 -5.21 -19.72
C PRO A 362 8.78 -4.44 -20.85
N GLN A 363 8.77 -3.10 -20.77
CA GLN A 363 9.39 -2.24 -21.78
C GLN A 363 10.77 -1.70 -21.36
N GLY A 364 11.28 -2.04 -20.18
CA GLY A 364 12.60 -1.61 -19.69
C GLY A 364 12.56 -1.01 -18.29
N TYR A 365 13.68 -0.44 -17.86
CA TYR A 365 13.87 0.16 -16.56
C TYR A 365 13.43 1.62 -16.55
N ILE A 366 12.73 2.02 -15.49
CA ILE A 366 12.26 3.40 -15.25
C ILE A 366 12.51 3.78 -13.79
N VAL A 367 12.52 5.06 -13.46
CA VAL A 367 12.47 5.53 -12.08
C VAL A 367 11.11 5.14 -11.49
N SER A 368 11.11 4.50 -10.31
CA SER A 368 9.90 3.95 -9.70
C SER A 368 8.89 5.04 -9.30
N ASP A 369 9.37 6.14 -8.76
CA ASP A 369 8.53 7.28 -8.36
C ASP A 369 8.48 8.33 -9.46
N ARG A 370 7.28 8.61 -9.99
CA ARG A 370 7.09 9.56 -11.10
C ARG A 370 7.39 11.00 -10.71
N PHE A 371 7.16 11.41 -9.47
CA PHE A 371 7.60 12.73 -9.02
C PHE A 371 9.11 12.82 -8.84
N MET A 372 9.76 11.75 -8.33
CA MET A 372 11.22 11.69 -8.30
C MET A 372 11.82 11.75 -9.72
N ASP A 373 11.23 11.06 -10.69
CA ASP A 373 11.64 11.13 -12.09
C ASP A 373 11.60 12.58 -12.63
N LEU A 374 10.50 13.28 -12.36
CA LEU A 374 10.35 14.69 -12.76
C LEU A 374 11.31 15.60 -12.01
N TRP A 375 11.52 15.39 -10.72
CA TRP A 375 12.45 16.16 -9.92
C TRP A 375 13.89 16.00 -10.39
N LEU A 376 14.31 14.73 -10.68
CA LEU A 376 15.64 14.46 -11.22
C LEU A 376 15.88 15.14 -12.57
N LYS A 377 14.89 15.11 -13.47
CA LYS A 377 14.95 15.78 -14.80
C LYS A 377 15.03 17.30 -14.70
N ARG A 378 14.40 17.87 -13.67
CA ARG A 378 14.39 19.31 -13.45
C ARG A 378 15.69 19.81 -12.80
N THR A 379 16.25 19.01 -11.89
CA THR A 379 17.36 19.45 -11.03
C THR A 379 18.73 19.14 -11.65
N PHE A 380 18.85 18.08 -12.43
CA PHE A 380 20.11 17.56 -12.97
C PHE A 380 20.05 17.31 -14.48
#